data_b833043294b76c0f0bca03c9f32f0837
#
_entry.id   b833043294b76c0f0bca03c9f32f0837
#
_cell.length_a   1.000
_cell.length_b   1.000
_cell.length_c   1.000
_cell.angle_alpha   90.00
_cell.angle_beta   90.00
_cell.angle_gamma   90.00
#
_symmetry.space_group_name_H-M   'P 1'
#
loop_
_entity.id
_entity.type
_entity.pdbx_description
1 polymer ?
#
loop_
_entity_poly.entity_id
_entity_poly.type
_entity_poly.pdbx_seq_one_letter_code
_entity_poly.pdbx_strand_id
1 'polypeptide(L)'
;MSPDDQPPGKPVEEPPTLSDARRLRALTHPVRIALIGKLVLHGPLTAAEASELIDEPPSTCSFHFRQLAKYGVVEEAGGGKGRAKPWRMTTTGLSVTARDDPASQLAENALVRMVRERQFERYRTWLQTRAGYPPRWREAGEDSEYVFYLTVEELEQLSSELTAILMPLFEKRMADPSTRPPGSVPVQLLLLSHPIAYPEADRAEAEEPPG
;
A
#
# COMPACT_ATOMS: atom_id res chain seq x y z
N MET A 1 38.92 -14.73 -7.19
CA MET A 1 37.52 -14.43 -7.54
C MET A 1 37.13 -13.26 -6.67
N SER A 2 37.17 -12.04 -7.24
CA SER A 2 36.97 -10.78 -6.54
C SER A 2 35.49 -10.56 -6.20
N PRO A 3 35.14 -9.88 -5.09
CA PRO A 3 33.77 -9.65 -4.67
C PRO A 3 32.99 -8.63 -5.49
N ASP A 4 33.54 -8.14 -6.63
CA ASP A 4 33.01 -7.01 -7.41
C ASP A 4 32.21 -7.40 -8.67
N ASP A 5 31.86 -8.67 -8.83
CA ASP A 5 31.19 -9.15 -10.07
C ASP A 5 29.69 -9.48 -9.83
N GLN A 6 29.02 -8.66 -9.03
CA GLN A 6 27.56 -8.75 -8.91
C GLN A 6 26.94 -7.75 -9.89
N PRO A 7 26.09 -8.19 -10.84
CA PRO A 7 25.47 -7.26 -11.78
C PRO A 7 24.61 -6.26 -11.01
N PRO A 8 24.60 -4.97 -11.41
CA PRO A 8 23.80 -3.96 -10.78
C PRO A 8 22.33 -4.41 -10.78
N GLY A 9 21.70 -4.37 -9.60
CA GLY A 9 20.28 -4.65 -9.47
C GLY A 9 19.51 -3.82 -10.47
N LYS A 10 18.50 -4.43 -11.13
CA LYS A 10 17.60 -3.68 -12.02
C LYS A 10 17.13 -2.41 -11.31
N PRO A 11 17.10 -1.26 -12.02
CA PRO A 11 16.49 -0.06 -11.46
C PRO A 11 15.10 -0.41 -10.93
N VAL A 12 14.79 0.05 -9.73
CA VAL A 12 13.43 -0.05 -9.18
C VAL A 12 12.56 0.75 -10.13
N GLU A 13 11.78 0.06 -10.97
CA GLU A 13 10.80 0.72 -11.82
C GLU A 13 9.82 1.45 -10.90
N GLU A 14 9.60 2.73 -11.16
CA GLU A 14 8.59 3.50 -10.44
C GLU A 14 7.26 2.73 -10.46
N PRO A 15 6.55 2.64 -9.32
CA PRO A 15 5.29 1.92 -9.27
C PRO A 15 4.34 2.46 -10.35
N PRO A 16 3.65 1.59 -11.11
CA PRO A 16 2.75 2.03 -12.16
C PRO A 16 1.69 2.96 -11.56
N THR A 17 1.67 4.20 -12.03
CA THR A 17 0.67 5.18 -11.62
C THR A 17 -0.68 4.77 -12.18
N LEU A 18 -1.61 4.42 -11.31
CA LEU A 18 -2.99 4.11 -11.66
C LEU A 18 -3.77 5.41 -11.74
N SER A 19 -3.86 5.99 -12.92
CA SER A 19 -4.51 7.28 -13.15
C SER A 19 -5.84 7.20 -13.92
N ASP A 20 -6.20 6.01 -14.41
CA ASP A 20 -7.41 5.79 -15.21
C ASP A 20 -8.58 5.35 -14.30
N ALA A 21 -9.71 6.04 -14.38
CA ALA A 21 -10.93 5.73 -13.61
C ALA A 21 -11.36 4.24 -13.74
N ARG A 22 -11.10 3.61 -14.87
CA ARG A 22 -11.42 2.20 -15.09
C ARG A 22 -10.49 1.29 -14.28
N ARG A 23 -9.20 1.61 -14.21
CA ARG A 23 -8.21 0.89 -13.41
C ARG A 23 -8.46 1.09 -11.92
N LEU A 24 -8.73 2.32 -11.49
CA LEU A 24 -9.05 2.65 -10.11
C LEU A 24 -10.30 1.91 -9.62
N ARG A 25 -11.39 1.92 -10.41
CA ARG A 25 -12.60 1.13 -10.11
C ARG A 25 -12.33 -0.37 -10.08
N ALA A 26 -11.42 -0.85 -10.92
CA ALA A 26 -11.05 -2.27 -10.90
C ALA A 26 -10.40 -2.69 -9.58
N LEU A 27 -9.74 -1.78 -8.86
CA LEU A 27 -9.19 -2.05 -7.52
C LEU A 27 -10.25 -1.92 -6.43
N THR A 28 -11.31 -1.16 -6.65
CA THR A 28 -12.37 -0.89 -5.66
C THR A 28 -13.29 -2.11 -5.51
N HIS A 29 -12.70 -3.24 -5.09
CA HIS A 29 -13.41 -4.48 -4.78
C HIS A 29 -12.84 -5.10 -3.50
N PRO A 30 -13.66 -5.43 -2.49
CA PRO A 30 -13.17 -5.90 -1.18
C PRO A 30 -12.19 -7.07 -1.28
N VAL A 31 -12.53 -8.09 -2.07
CA VAL A 31 -11.68 -9.28 -2.28
C VAL A 31 -10.34 -8.90 -2.90
N ARG A 32 -10.31 -8.00 -3.89
CA ARG A 32 -9.05 -7.57 -4.53
C ARG A 32 -8.13 -6.83 -3.56
N ILE A 33 -8.67 -5.91 -2.79
CA ILE A 33 -7.90 -5.22 -1.73
C ILE A 33 -7.43 -6.22 -0.66
N ALA A 34 -8.25 -7.22 -0.34
CA ALA A 34 -7.85 -8.29 0.58
C ALA A 34 -6.66 -9.08 0.04
N LEU A 35 -6.73 -9.51 -1.22
CA LEU A 35 -5.66 -10.27 -1.89
C LEU A 35 -4.36 -9.47 -1.98
N ILE A 36 -4.42 -8.19 -2.41
CA ILE A 36 -3.26 -7.29 -2.42
C ILE A 36 -2.64 -7.21 -1.02
N GLY A 37 -3.46 -6.99 0.00
CA GLY A 37 -2.96 -6.91 1.37
C GLY A 37 -2.29 -8.20 1.85
N LYS A 38 -2.76 -9.38 1.40
CA LYS A 38 -2.12 -10.66 1.75
C LYS A 38 -0.82 -10.88 0.98
N LEU A 39 -0.77 -10.53 -0.30
CA LEU A 39 0.47 -10.57 -1.08
C LEU A 39 1.56 -9.67 -0.49
N VAL A 40 1.19 -8.48 -0.02
CA VAL A 40 2.13 -7.57 0.65
C VAL A 40 2.67 -8.17 1.94
N LEU A 41 1.84 -8.84 2.74
CA LEU A 41 2.26 -9.39 4.03
C LEU A 41 3.05 -10.71 3.91
N HIS A 42 2.60 -11.60 3.04
CA HIS A 42 3.11 -12.98 2.96
C HIS A 42 4.05 -13.22 1.78
N GLY A 43 4.12 -12.29 0.82
CA GLY A 43 4.82 -12.50 -0.45
C GLY A 43 3.96 -13.28 -1.45
N PRO A 44 4.58 -14.01 -2.38
CA PRO A 44 3.86 -14.77 -3.41
C PRO A 44 2.92 -15.82 -2.80
N LEU A 45 1.66 -15.86 -3.29
CA LEU A 45 0.62 -16.79 -2.84
C LEU A 45 -0.07 -17.45 -4.05
N THR A 46 -0.36 -18.72 -3.93
CA THR A 46 -1.31 -19.41 -4.80
C THR A 46 -2.76 -19.00 -4.47
N ALA A 47 -3.69 -19.25 -5.37
CA ALA A 47 -5.11 -18.99 -5.11
C ALA A 47 -5.66 -19.84 -3.94
N ALA A 48 -5.11 -21.03 -3.70
CA ALA A 48 -5.48 -21.88 -2.57
C ALA A 48 -5.00 -21.28 -1.23
N GLU A 49 -3.72 -20.89 -1.14
CA GLU A 49 -3.19 -20.24 0.07
C GLU A 49 -3.90 -18.89 0.36
N ALA A 50 -4.19 -18.12 -0.67
CA ALA A 50 -4.95 -16.89 -0.52
C ALA A 50 -6.38 -17.12 -0.02
N SER A 51 -7.03 -18.21 -0.48
CA SER A 51 -8.37 -18.64 -0.06
C SER A 51 -8.45 -18.84 1.45
N GLU A 52 -7.48 -19.54 2.03
CA GLU A 52 -7.40 -19.78 3.48
C GLU A 52 -7.20 -18.48 4.28
N LEU A 53 -6.52 -17.49 3.68
CA LEU A 53 -6.20 -16.23 4.35
C LEU A 53 -7.31 -15.18 4.32
N ILE A 54 -8.26 -15.27 3.38
CA ILE A 54 -9.31 -14.26 3.21
C ILE A 54 -10.73 -14.84 3.29
N ASP A 55 -10.85 -16.14 3.58
CA ASP A 55 -12.12 -16.86 3.68
C ASP A 55 -13.00 -16.74 2.42
N GLU A 56 -12.37 -16.90 1.25
CA GLU A 56 -13.02 -16.86 -0.07
C GLU A 56 -12.65 -18.12 -0.88
N PRO A 57 -13.54 -18.69 -1.69
CA PRO A 57 -13.22 -19.86 -2.50
C PRO A 57 -11.98 -19.68 -3.38
N PRO A 58 -11.14 -20.73 -3.58
CA PRO A 58 -9.96 -20.65 -4.45
C PRO A 58 -10.28 -20.20 -5.89
N SER A 59 -11.45 -20.56 -6.41
CA SER A 59 -11.93 -20.11 -7.73
C SER A 59 -12.15 -18.60 -7.77
N THR A 60 -12.72 -18.02 -6.71
CA THR A 60 -12.92 -16.58 -6.52
C THR A 60 -11.57 -15.87 -6.46
N CYS A 61 -10.64 -16.37 -5.63
CA CYS A 61 -9.28 -15.84 -5.55
C CYS A 61 -8.56 -15.86 -6.90
N SER A 62 -8.61 -16.98 -7.61
CA SER A 62 -8.03 -17.13 -8.95
C SER A 62 -8.65 -16.16 -9.97
N PHE A 63 -9.96 -15.95 -9.94
CA PHE A 63 -10.63 -14.97 -10.79
C PHE A 63 -10.12 -13.56 -10.49
N HIS A 64 -10.08 -13.16 -9.22
CA HIS A 64 -9.64 -11.82 -8.83
C HIS A 64 -8.14 -11.58 -9.07
N PHE A 65 -7.28 -12.57 -8.89
CA PHE A 65 -5.88 -12.47 -9.29
C PHE A 65 -5.72 -12.20 -10.79
N ARG A 66 -6.45 -12.92 -11.65
CA ARG A 66 -6.44 -12.65 -13.10
C ARG A 66 -6.95 -11.25 -13.44
N GLN A 67 -7.95 -10.75 -12.70
CA GLN A 67 -8.41 -9.38 -12.87
C GLN A 67 -7.32 -8.37 -12.48
N LEU A 68 -6.64 -8.57 -11.35
CA LEU A 68 -5.53 -7.73 -10.92
C LEU A 68 -4.35 -7.78 -11.91
N ALA A 69 -4.05 -8.95 -12.48
CA ALA A 69 -3.00 -9.12 -13.49
C ALA A 69 -3.33 -8.36 -14.79
N LYS A 70 -4.60 -8.33 -15.21
CA LYS A 70 -5.05 -7.56 -16.37
C LYS A 70 -4.71 -6.06 -16.23
N TYR A 71 -4.66 -5.55 -15.00
CA TYR A 71 -4.32 -4.16 -14.70
C TYR A 71 -2.87 -3.96 -14.29
N GLY A 72 -2.03 -5.01 -14.39
CA GLY A 72 -0.61 -4.94 -14.08
C GLY A 72 -0.30 -4.78 -12.58
N VAL A 73 -1.24 -5.10 -11.69
CA VAL A 73 -1.05 -5.00 -10.23
C VAL A 73 -0.35 -6.21 -9.66
N VAL A 74 -0.63 -7.38 -10.22
CA VAL A 74 0.00 -8.66 -9.87
C VAL A 74 0.44 -9.39 -11.12
N GLU A 75 1.36 -10.33 -10.95
CA GLU A 75 1.81 -11.25 -12.00
C GLU A 75 2.00 -12.65 -11.45
N GLU A 76 2.06 -13.65 -12.33
CA GLU A 76 2.43 -15.00 -11.92
C GLU A 76 3.92 -15.04 -11.54
N ALA A 77 4.20 -15.47 -10.31
CA ALA A 77 5.57 -15.72 -9.87
C ALA A 77 6.06 -17.07 -10.41
N GLY A 78 7.32 -17.14 -10.81
CA GLY A 78 7.95 -18.40 -11.16
C GLY A 78 8.06 -19.35 -9.96
N GLY A 79 8.23 -20.65 -10.19
CA GLY A 79 8.63 -21.61 -9.14
C GLY A 79 7.50 -22.34 -8.41
N GLY A 80 6.25 -22.26 -8.86
CA GLY A 80 5.15 -23.03 -8.27
C GLY A 80 5.29 -24.54 -8.47
N LYS A 81 4.84 -25.34 -7.48
CA LYS A 81 4.76 -26.80 -7.60
C LYS A 81 3.49 -27.19 -8.38
N GLY A 82 3.65 -27.89 -9.51
CA GLY A 82 2.53 -28.40 -10.30
C GLY A 82 1.80 -27.32 -11.12
N ARG A 83 0.45 -27.42 -11.20
CA ARG A 83 -0.39 -26.50 -11.99
C ARG A 83 -0.72 -25.19 -11.27
N ALA A 84 -0.51 -25.11 -9.96
CA ALA A 84 -0.82 -23.94 -9.16
C ALA A 84 0.38 -22.98 -9.20
N LYS A 85 0.22 -21.88 -9.92
CA LYS A 85 1.23 -20.81 -9.99
C LYS A 85 0.93 -19.78 -8.90
N PRO A 86 1.93 -19.39 -8.09
CA PRO A 86 1.77 -18.32 -7.13
C PRO A 86 1.69 -16.97 -7.84
N TRP A 87 0.97 -16.04 -7.25
CA TRP A 87 0.85 -14.66 -7.67
C TRP A 87 1.72 -13.77 -6.79
N ARG A 88 2.32 -12.75 -7.35
CA ARG A 88 3.08 -11.74 -6.61
C ARG A 88 2.67 -10.33 -7.04
N MET A 89 2.97 -9.36 -6.21
CA MET A 89 2.88 -7.95 -6.59
C MET A 89 3.91 -7.65 -7.69
N THR A 90 3.54 -6.83 -8.66
CA THR A 90 4.46 -6.34 -9.70
C THR A 90 5.42 -5.28 -9.17
N THR A 91 5.00 -4.57 -8.12
CA THR A 91 5.77 -3.50 -7.47
C THR A 91 5.63 -3.58 -5.96
N THR A 92 6.53 -2.96 -5.22
CA THR A 92 6.49 -2.87 -3.75
C THR A 92 5.39 -1.97 -3.22
N GLY A 93 4.76 -1.15 -4.08
CA GLY A 93 3.66 -0.25 -3.71
C GLY A 93 2.76 0.05 -4.90
N LEU A 94 1.61 0.66 -4.61
CA LEU A 94 0.71 1.21 -5.60
C LEU A 94 0.68 2.72 -5.38
N SER A 95 1.15 3.49 -6.36
CA SER A 95 0.87 4.91 -6.42
C SER A 95 -0.47 5.11 -7.11
N VAL A 96 -1.35 5.85 -6.46
CA VAL A 96 -2.67 6.19 -6.99
C VAL A 96 -2.73 7.70 -7.13
N THR A 97 -2.87 8.17 -8.35
CA THR A 97 -3.06 9.59 -8.65
C THR A 97 -4.12 9.68 -9.73
N ALA A 98 -5.25 10.30 -9.43
CA ALA A 98 -6.30 10.51 -10.43
C ALA A 98 -5.79 11.42 -11.56
N ARG A 99 -6.33 11.23 -12.75
CA ARG A 99 -6.25 12.25 -13.81
C ARG A 99 -7.11 13.43 -13.37
N ASP A 100 -6.83 14.57 -13.96
CA ASP A 100 -7.61 15.78 -13.72
C ASP A 100 -8.97 15.72 -14.49
N ASP A 101 -9.74 14.71 -14.13
CA ASP A 101 -11.13 14.53 -14.60
C ASP A 101 -12.00 14.00 -13.44
N PRO A 102 -13.28 14.43 -13.37
CA PRO A 102 -14.17 14.11 -12.24
C PRO A 102 -14.38 12.60 -12.04
N ALA A 103 -14.35 11.80 -13.10
CA ALA A 103 -14.59 10.35 -13.00
C ALA A 103 -13.38 9.63 -12.38
N SER A 104 -12.16 10.06 -12.69
CA SER A 104 -10.93 9.55 -12.10
C SER A 104 -10.81 9.98 -10.64
N GLN A 105 -11.12 11.24 -10.30
CA GLN A 105 -11.12 11.75 -8.93
C GLN A 105 -12.14 11.00 -8.05
N LEU A 106 -13.36 10.77 -8.54
CA LEU A 106 -14.37 10.00 -7.82
C LEU A 106 -13.92 8.55 -7.57
N ALA A 107 -13.29 7.92 -8.57
CA ALA A 107 -12.78 6.56 -8.44
C ALA A 107 -11.58 6.46 -7.48
N GLU A 108 -10.69 7.45 -7.49
CA GLU A 108 -9.58 7.57 -6.53
C GLU A 108 -10.12 7.71 -5.11
N ASN A 109 -11.03 8.66 -4.88
CA ASN A 109 -11.62 8.87 -3.56
C ASN A 109 -12.31 7.61 -3.01
N ALA A 110 -13.00 6.84 -3.87
CA ALA A 110 -13.62 5.58 -3.48
C ALA A 110 -12.58 4.54 -3.08
N LEU A 111 -11.48 4.41 -3.84
CA LEU A 111 -10.39 3.49 -3.54
C LEU A 111 -9.66 3.88 -2.26
N VAL A 112 -9.29 5.16 -2.11
CA VAL A 112 -8.64 5.68 -0.91
C VAL A 112 -9.49 5.41 0.32
N ARG A 113 -10.80 5.71 0.27
CA ARG A 113 -11.73 5.43 1.38
C ARG A 113 -11.69 3.95 1.78
N MET A 114 -11.84 3.04 0.82
CA MET A 114 -11.86 1.60 1.10
C MET A 114 -10.53 1.10 1.69
N VAL A 115 -9.39 1.61 1.19
CA VAL A 115 -8.06 1.29 1.74
C VAL A 115 -7.94 1.81 3.18
N ARG A 116 -8.38 3.05 3.45
CA ARG A 116 -8.34 3.66 4.78
C ARG A 116 -9.25 2.94 5.78
N GLU A 117 -10.47 2.59 5.39
CA GLU A 117 -11.38 1.81 6.23
C GLU A 117 -10.72 0.51 6.70
N ARG A 118 -10.05 -0.21 5.78
CA ARG A 118 -9.32 -1.43 6.11
C ARG A 118 -8.11 -1.19 7.02
N GLN A 119 -7.39 -0.07 6.82
CA GLN A 119 -6.26 0.30 7.67
C GLN A 119 -6.71 0.63 9.09
N PHE A 120 -7.79 1.40 9.23
CA PHE A 120 -8.39 1.73 10.52
C PHE A 120 -9.01 0.49 11.20
N GLU A 121 -9.55 -0.46 10.45
CA GLU A 121 -10.03 -1.71 11.03
C GLU A 121 -8.91 -2.52 11.67
N ARG A 122 -7.73 -2.59 11.05
CA ARG A 122 -6.55 -3.20 11.67
C ARG A 122 -6.15 -2.50 12.96
N TYR A 123 -6.19 -1.16 12.98
CA TYR A 123 -5.90 -0.38 14.18
C TYR A 123 -6.93 -0.63 15.28
N ARG A 124 -8.22 -0.68 14.97
CA ARG A 124 -9.27 -1.06 15.94
C ARG A 124 -9.03 -2.46 16.51
N THR A 125 -8.69 -3.41 15.65
CA THR A 125 -8.35 -4.78 16.08
C THR A 125 -7.14 -4.76 17.02
N TRP A 126 -6.10 -4.00 16.71
CA TRP A 126 -4.96 -3.79 17.60
C TRP A 126 -5.39 -3.25 18.97
N LEU A 127 -6.21 -2.22 19.03
CA LEU A 127 -6.70 -1.65 20.29
C LEU A 127 -7.45 -2.69 21.15
N GLN A 128 -8.23 -3.58 20.53
CA GLN A 128 -8.97 -4.62 21.21
C GLN A 128 -8.06 -5.77 21.70
N THR A 129 -7.00 -6.07 20.98
CA THR A 129 -6.15 -7.25 21.21
C THR A 129 -4.81 -6.92 21.87
N ARG A 130 -4.40 -5.66 21.94
CA ARG A 130 -3.09 -5.23 22.40
C ARG A 130 -2.71 -5.72 23.80
N ALA A 131 -3.69 -5.94 24.69
CA ALA A 131 -3.45 -6.44 26.03
C ALA A 131 -2.81 -7.85 26.03
N GLY A 132 -3.03 -8.66 24.99
CA GLY A 132 -2.42 -9.97 24.81
C GLY A 132 -0.99 -9.96 24.25
N TYR A 133 -0.50 -8.81 23.80
CA TYR A 133 0.87 -8.70 23.27
C TYR A 133 1.89 -8.53 24.41
N PRO A 134 3.14 -9.01 24.24
CA PRO A 134 4.20 -8.77 25.19
C PRO A 134 4.42 -7.27 25.44
N PRO A 135 4.76 -6.84 26.67
CA PRO A 135 4.93 -5.41 27.02
C PRO A 135 5.83 -4.65 26.03
N ARG A 136 6.96 -5.23 25.66
CA ARG A 136 7.92 -4.65 24.71
C ARG A 136 7.29 -4.26 23.36
N TRP A 137 6.28 -4.98 22.88
CA TRP A 137 5.59 -4.66 21.63
C TRP A 137 4.53 -3.58 21.81
N ARG A 138 3.93 -3.49 23.00
CA ARG A 138 2.94 -2.46 23.33
C ARG A 138 3.58 -1.10 23.55
N GLU A 139 4.82 -1.07 24.07
CA GLU A 139 5.56 0.12 24.43
C GLU A 139 6.45 0.65 23.29
N ALA A 140 6.77 -0.18 22.29
CA ALA A 140 7.60 0.20 21.15
C ALA A 140 6.83 1.00 20.07
N GLY A 141 5.50 0.98 20.09
CA GLY A 141 4.65 1.69 19.14
C GLY A 141 4.44 3.14 19.57
N GLU A 142 4.15 3.99 18.60
CA GLU A 142 3.76 5.40 18.78
C GLU A 142 2.28 5.55 18.47
N ASP A 143 1.55 6.29 19.30
CA ASP A 143 0.14 6.61 19.12
C ASP A 143 -0.06 8.09 19.47
N SER A 144 0.41 8.96 18.57
CA SER A 144 0.45 10.39 18.77
C SER A 144 -0.18 11.14 17.60
N GLU A 145 -0.79 12.26 17.93
CA GLU A 145 -1.25 13.26 16.99
C GLU A 145 -0.43 14.54 17.15
N TYR A 146 0.01 15.11 16.05
CA TYR A 146 0.70 16.39 16.01
C TYR A 146 -0.07 17.34 15.10
N VAL A 147 -0.27 18.57 15.59
CA VAL A 147 -0.83 19.65 14.79
C VAL A 147 0.23 20.73 14.62
N PHE A 148 0.57 21.02 13.37
CA PHE A 148 1.57 22.00 12.98
C PHE A 148 0.92 23.13 12.18
N TYR A 149 1.54 24.30 12.22
CA TYR A 149 1.30 25.36 11.26
C TYR A 149 2.43 25.32 10.24
N LEU A 150 2.13 24.86 9.02
CA LEU A 150 3.11 24.66 7.95
C LEU A 150 2.64 25.39 6.69
N THR A 151 3.62 25.87 5.91
CA THR A 151 3.38 26.23 4.51
C THR A 151 3.32 24.96 3.65
N VAL A 152 2.95 25.09 2.37
CA VAL A 152 2.94 23.96 1.43
C VAL A 152 4.35 23.39 1.28
N GLU A 153 5.36 24.27 1.13
CA GLU A 153 6.76 23.88 0.97
C GLU A 153 7.32 23.16 2.19
N GLU A 154 6.96 23.61 3.39
CA GLU A 154 7.36 22.95 4.64
C GLU A 154 6.69 21.56 4.78
N LEU A 155 5.42 21.42 4.38
CA LEU A 155 4.73 20.13 4.36
C LEU A 155 5.35 19.17 3.33
N GLU A 156 5.68 19.64 2.14
CA GLU A 156 6.35 18.85 1.11
C GLU A 156 7.74 18.40 1.58
N GLN A 157 8.51 19.30 2.18
CA GLN A 157 9.82 18.96 2.75
C GLN A 157 9.69 17.90 3.83
N LEU A 158 8.80 18.08 4.81
CA LEU A 158 8.56 17.10 5.88
C LEU A 158 8.16 15.73 5.32
N SER A 159 7.26 15.71 4.34
CA SER A 159 6.82 14.48 3.68
C SER A 159 7.97 13.76 2.96
N SER A 160 8.84 14.52 2.29
CA SER A 160 10.04 14.02 1.62
C SER A 160 11.04 13.43 2.61
N GLU A 161 11.31 14.11 3.72
CA GLU A 161 12.23 13.65 4.77
C GLU A 161 11.73 12.36 5.44
N LEU A 162 10.45 12.29 5.77
CA LEU A 162 9.83 11.06 6.31
C LEU A 162 9.92 9.90 5.32
N THR A 163 9.67 10.16 4.05
CA THR A 163 9.79 9.16 2.99
C THR A 163 11.23 8.67 2.86
N ALA A 164 12.21 9.57 2.88
CA ALA A 164 13.63 9.22 2.81
C ALA A 164 14.11 8.33 3.96
N ILE A 165 13.51 8.46 5.14
CA ILE A 165 13.79 7.58 6.29
C ILE A 165 13.13 6.20 6.13
N LEU A 166 11.89 6.17 5.64
CA LEU A 166 11.07 4.96 5.64
C LEU A 166 11.33 4.05 4.43
N MET A 167 11.53 4.64 3.25
CA MET A 167 11.61 3.87 2.00
C MET A 167 12.78 2.89 1.96
N PRO A 168 14.00 3.21 2.37
CA PRO A 168 15.10 2.25 2.35
C PRO A 168 14.83 1.01 3.21
N LEU A 169 14.17 1.21 4.38
CA LEU A 169 13.79 0.11 5.25
C LEU A 169 12.67 -0.73 4.63
N PHE A 170 11.65 -0.07 4.08
CA PHE A 170 10.52 -0.70 3.42
C PHE A 170 10.99 -1.55 2.23
N GLU A 171 11.71 -0.97 1.29
CA GLU A 171 12.19 -1.64 0.09
C GLU A 171 13.04 -2.87 0.42
N LYS A 172 14.03 -2.70 1.31
CA LYS A 172 14.89 -3.81 1.75
C LYS A 172 14.10 -4.99 2.31
N ARG A 173 13.04 -4.74 3.12
CA ARG A 173 12.26 -5.77 3.80
C ARG A 173 11.17 -6.39 2.94
N MET A 174 10.67 -5.62 1.96
CA MET A 174 9.59 -6.06 1.07
C MET A 174 10.14 -6.79 -0.16
N ALA A 175 11.25 -6.31 -0.75
CA ALA A 175 11.86 -6.93 -1.93
C ALA A 175 12.44 -8.32 -1.63
N ASP A 176 13.06 -8.48 -0.46
CA ASP A 176 13.69 -9.74 -0.06
C ASP A 176 13.29 -10.14 1.38
N PRO A 177 12.35 -11.09 1.54
CA PRO A 177 11.96 -11.62 2.84
C PRO A 177 13.12 -12.19 3.67
N SER A 178 14.21 -12.63 3.05
CA SER A 178 15.39 -13.16 3.76
C SER A 178 16.12 -12.07 4.56
N THR A 179 15.94 -10.80 4.21
CA THR A 179 16.50 -9.65 4.92
C THR A 179 15.75 -9.30 6.21
N ARG A 180 14.60 -9.94 6.46
CA ARG A 180 13.80 -9.73 7.66
C ARG A 180 14.52 -10.31 8.88
N PRO A 181 14.72 -9.54 9.97
CA PRO A 181 15.37 -10.08 11.16
C PRO A 181 14.57 -11.24 11.78
N PRO A 182 15.24 -12.20 12.41
CA PRO A 182 14.56 -13.22 13.19
C PRO A 182 13.65 -12.59 14.25
N GLY A 183 12.40 -13.07 14.35
CA GLY A 183 11.42 -12.54 15.30
C GLY A 183 10.78 -11.21 14.89
N SER A 184 11.06 -10.70 13.68
CA SER A 184 10.31 -9.55 13.14
C SER A 184 8.87 -9.95 12.81
N VAL A 185 7.95 -9.00 13.03
CA VAL A 185 6.53 -9.13 12.68
C VAL A 185 6.12 -7.99 11.77
N PRO A 186 5.07 -8.14 10.96
CA PRO A 186 4.52 -7.03 10.19
C PRO A 186 4.01 -5.92 11.14
N VAL A 187 4.47 -4.70 10.94
CA VAL A 187 4.03 -3.51 11.66
C VAL A 187 3.37 -2.56 10.67
N GLN A 188 2.19 -2.06 11.01
CA GLN A 188 1.54 -1.00 10.25
C GLN A 188 2.00 0.35 10.77
N LEU A 189 2.57 1.16 9.90
CA LEU A 189 2.79 2.58 10.08
C LEU A 189 1.82 3.31 9.14
N LEU A 190 1.04 4.24 9.68
CA LEU A 190 0.07 5.00 8.91
C LEU A 190 0.39 6.49 9.07
N LEU A 191 0.86 7.10 8.01
CA LEU A 191 1.12 8.53 7.94
C LEU A 191 -0.01 9.19 7.14
N LEU A 192 -0.67 10.16 7.75
CA LEU A 192 -1.72 10.98 7.15
C LEU A 192 -1.41 12.42 7.48
N SER A 193 -1.17 13.22 6.45
CA SER A 193 -0.98 14.65 6.58
C SER A 193 -1.93 15.38 5.63
N HIS A 194 -2.68 16.31 6.16
CA HIS A 194 -3.61 17.13 5.38
C HIS A 194 -3.95 18.41 6.14
N PRO A 195 -4.32 19.49 5.46
CA PRO A 195 -4.85 20.67 6.11
C PRO A 195 -6.12 20.35 6.91
N ILE A 196 -6.22 20.85 8.13
CA ILE A 196 -7.44 20.77 8.96
C ILE A 196 -8.32 22.01 8.84
N ALA A 197 -7.78 23.06 8.20
CA ALA A 197 -8.52 24.27 7.84
C ALA A 197 -8.20 24.62 6.37
N TYR A 198 -9.15 25.24 5.69
CA TYR A 198 -8.93 25.71 4.32
C TYR A 198 -7.99 26.93 4.36
N PRO A 199 -6.92 26.98 3.53
CA PRO A 199 -6.01 28.11 3.47
C PRO A 199 -6.78 29.38 3.05
N GLU A 200 -6.74 30.42 3.88
CA GLU A 200 -7.49 31.67 3.59
C GLU A 200 -6.97 32.37 2.34
N ALA A 201 -5.66 32.25 2.05
CA ALA A 201 -5.05 32.86 0.88
C ALA A 201 -5.60 32.28 -0.46
N ASP A 202 -5.95 30.99 -0.45
CA ASP A 202 -6.41 30.30 -1.67
C ASP A 202 -7.96 30.31 -1.81
N ARG A 203 -8.66 30.83 -0.78
CA ARG A 203 -10.12 30.85 -0.77
C ARG A 203 -10.69 31.81 -1.84
N ALA A 204 -10.02 32.91 -2.09
CA ALA A 204 -10.43 33.90 -3.08
C ALA A 204 -10.35 33.36 -4.52
N GLU A 205 -9.36 32.54 -4.82
CA GLU A 205 -9.20 31.90 -6.15
C GLU A 205 -10.21 30.77 -6.40
N ALA A 206 -10.63 30.07 -5.32
CA ALA A 206 -11.59 28.98 -5.43
C ALA A 206 -13.04 29.45 -5.58
N GLU A 207 -13.35 30.70 -5.22
CA GLU A 207 -14.68 31.30 -5.30
C GLU A 207 -14.93 32.05 -6.62
N GLU A 208 -13.92 32.23 -7.50
CA GLU A 208 -14.13 32.76 -8.84
C GLU A 208 -14.79 31.69 -9.73
N PRO A 209 -16.03 31.92 -10.22
CA PRO A 209 -16.66 31.00 -11.15
C PRO A 209 -15.86 30.99 -12.46
N PRO A 210 -15.72 29.82 -13.13
CA PRO A 210 -15.06 29.75 -14.43
C PRO A 210 -15.78 30.65 -15.41
N GLY A 211 -15.06 31.64 -15.95
CA GLY A 211 -15.54 32.62 -16.92
C GLY A 211 -15.95 32.01 -18.27
#